data_b03523995a3b5497b8f970eee470df80
#
_entry.id   b03523995a3b5497b8f970eee470df80
#
_cell.length_a   1.000
_cell.length_b   1.000
_cell.length_c   1.000
_cell.angle_alpha   90.00
_cell.angle_beta   90.00
_cell.angle_gamma   90.00
#
_symmetry.space_group_name_H-M   'P 1'
#
loop_
_entity.id
_entity.type
_entity.pdbx_description
1 polymer ?
#
loop_
_entity_poly.entity_id
_entity_poly.type
_entity_poly.pdbx_seq_one_letter_code
_entity_poly.pdbx_strand_id
1 'polypeptide(L)'
;MPDYFAHESSYIDDGAVIGAGTKIWHFCHVLPGAVIGERCNLGQNVVVMGGTRIGNNVKIQNNVSIYEGVILEDDVFCGPSCVFTNVTNPRSHVSRKSEYLSLIHI
;
A
#
# COMPACT_ATOMS: atom_id res chain seq x y z
N MET A 1 3.46 20.51 9.99
CA MET A 1 3.69 20.18 8.58
C MET A 1 4.03 18.71 8.46
N PRO A 2 3.34 17.98 7.64
CA PRO A 2 3.74 16.62 7.39
C PRO A 2 5.08 16.58 6.65
N ASP A 3 5.87 15.55 6.91
CA ASP A 3 7.17 15.39 6.28
C ASP A 3 7.06 14.71 4.92
N TYR A 4 5.88 14.45 4.48
CA TYR A 4 5.63 13.84 3.17
C TYR A 4 4.90 14.82 2.27
N PHE A 5 4.93 14.55 0.97
CA PHE A 5 4.17 15.31 -0.01
C PHE A 5 2.99 14.49 -0.50
N ALA A 6 1.81 15.09 -0.53
CA ALA A 6 0.65 14.51 -1.17
C ALA A 6 -0.01 15.56 -2.05
N HIS A 7 -0.23 15.23 -3.33
CA HIS A 7 -0.91 16.15 -4.23
C HIS A 7 -2.33 16.41 -3.72
N GLU A 8 -2.83 17.60 -3.96
CA GLU A 8 -4.13 18.01 -3.43
C GLU A 8 -5.30 17.15 -3.90
N SER A 9 -5.15 16.45 -5.01
CA SER A 9 -6.19 15.54 -5.51
C SER A 9 -6.24 14.22 -4.75
N SER A 10 -5.27 13.96 -3.88
CA SER A 10 -5.20 12.70 -3.16
C SER A 10 -5.83 12.84 -1.79
N TYR A 11 -6.40 11.75 -1.31
CA TYR A 11 -7.01 11.70 0.01
C TYR A 11 -6.17 10.84 0.93
N ILE A 12 -5.72 11.43 2.02
CA ILE A 12 -5.01 10.73 3.08
C ILE A 12 -5.94 10.74 4.28
N ASP A 13 -6.54 9.60 4.58
CA ASP A 13 -7.50 9.53 5.67
C ASP A 13 -6.80 9.57 7.03
N ASP A 14 -7.53 10.05 8.00
CA ASP A 14 -7.04 10.03 9.38
C ASP A 14 -6.75 8.60 9.80
N GLY A 15 -5.66 8.38 10.49
CA GLY A 15 -5.27 7.05 10.90
C GLY A 15 -4.28 6.38 9.96
N ALA A 16 -3.99 6.98 8.82
CA ALA A 16 -2.91 6.54 7.97
C ALA A 16 -1.58 7.11 8.49
N VAL A 17 -0.53 6.32 8.38
CA VAL A 17 0.82 6.73 8.80
C VAL A 17 1.72 6.76 7.59
N ILE A 18 2.35 7.90 7.35
CA ILE A 18 3.19 8.09 6.16
C ILE A 18 4.53 8.64 6.61
N GLY A 19 5.60 7.97 6.22
CA GLY A 19 6.94 8.35 6.61
C GLY A 19 7.48 9.56 5.86
N ALA A 20 8.58 10.08 6.35
CA ALA A 20 9.21 11.28 5.80
C ALA A 20 9.72 11.05 4.39
N GLY A 21 9.62 12.05 3.54
CA GLY A 21 10.14 12.01 2.19
C GLY A 21 9.31 11.23 1.20
N THR A 22 8.20 10.65 1.63
CA THR A 22 7.29 9.94 0.73
C THR A 22 6.53 10.94 -0.13
N LYS A 23 6.34 10.58 -1.39
CA LYS A 23 5.60 11.41 -2.35
C LYS A 23 4.40 10.65 -2.86
N ILE A 24 3.25 11.28 -2.75
CA ILE A 24 1.98 10.71 -3.19
C ILE A 24 1.43 11.64 -4.27
N TRP A 25 1.31 11.13 -5.48
CA TRP A 25 0.96 11.95 -6.62
C TRP A 25 -0.56 12.09 -6.76
N HIS A 26 -1.09 12.02 -7.99
CA HIS A 26 -2.47 12.41 -8.25
C HIS A 26 -3.47 11.28 -7.96
N PHE A 27 -4.62 11.64 -7.42
CA PHE A 27 -5.76 10.74 -7.30
C PHE A 27 -5.49 9.47 -6.50
N CYS A 28 -4.63 9.56 -5.52
CA CYS A 28 -4.37 8.45 -4.63
C CYS A 28 -5.30 8.50 -3.43
N HIS A 29 -5.55 7.34 -2.85
CA HIS A 29 -6.33 7.27 -1.62
C HIS A 29 -5.64 6.33 -0.65
N VAL A 30 -5.24 6.86 0.49
CA VAL A 30 -4.63 6.09 1.56
C VAL A 30 -5.63 6.00 2.69
N LEU A 31 -6.06 4.80 3.00
CA LEU A 31 -7.12 4.56 3.96
C LEU A 31 -6.58 4.47 5.39
N PRO A 32 -7.48 4.60 6.39
CA PRO A 32 -7.05 4.50 7.78
C PRO A 32 -6.42 3.13 8.05
N GLY A 33 -5.38 3.13 8.85
CA GLY A 33 -4.69 1.89 9.21
C GLY A 33 -3.61 1.46 8.24
N ALA A 34 -3.41 2.19 7.14
CA ALA A 34 -2.29 1.95 6.26
C ALA A 34 -1.02 2.55 6.84
N VAL A 35 0.09 1.83 6.71
CA VAL A 35 1.39 2.31 7.17
C VAL A 35 2.34 2.33 5.99
N ILE A 36 2.82 3.51 5.64
CA ILE A 36 3.74 3.71 4.53
C ILE A 36 5.05 4.26 5.10
N GLY A 37 6.15 3.65 4.74
CA GLY A 37 7.45 4.04 5.25
C GLY A 37 7.97 5.32 4.63
N GLU A 38 9.28 5.50 4.72
CA GLU A 38 9.94 6.71 4.27
C GLU A 38 10.41 6.60 2.82
N ARG A 39 10.50 7.73 2.15
CA ARG A 39 11.04 7.85 0.80
C ARG A 39 10.35 6.96 -0.24
N CYS A 40 9.07 6.70 -0.03
CA CYS A 40 8.28 5.98 -1.00
C CYS A 40 7.78 6.93 -2.09
N ASN A 41 7.38 6.37 -3.21
CA ASN A 41 6.81 7.14 -4.29
C ASN A 41 5.59 6.41 -4.83
N LEU A 42 4.43 7.00 -4.62
CA LEU A 42 3.16 6.47 -5.11
C LEU A 42 2.75 7.27 -6.35
N GLY A 43 2.63 6.59 -7.48
CA GLY A 43 2.22 7.23 -8.73
C GLY A 43 0.77 7.65 -8.71
N GLN A 44 0.16 7.74 -9.88
CA GLN A 44 -1.22 8.19 -9.98
C GLN A 44 -2.20 7.05 -9.72
N ASN A 45 -3.32 7.39 -9.13
CA ASN A 45 -4.44 6.46 -8.96
C ASN A 45 -4.05 5.19 -8.20
N VAL A 46 -3.31 5.37 -7.12
CA VAL A 46 -2.90 4.28 -6.24
C VAL A 46 -3.81 4.27 -5.03
N VAL A 47 -4.32 3.10 -4.68
CA VAL A 47 -5.15 2.93 -3.49
C VAL A 47 -4.39 2.05 -2.50
N VAL A 48 -4.25 2.53 -1.27
CA VAL A 48 -3.61 1.77 -0.20
C VAL A 48 -4.65 1.55 0.88
N MET A 49 -5.04 0.31 1.04
CA MET A 49 -6.09 -0.03 2.00
C MET A 49 -5.54 -0.16 3.41
N GLY A 50 -6.41 -0.09 4.38
CA GLY A 50 -6.03 -0.29 5.76
C GLY A 50 -5.46 -1.68 5.98
N GLY A 51 -4.66 -1.84 7.03
CA GLY A 51 -4.06 -3.12 7.32
C GLY A 51 -2.90 -3.49 6.42
N THR A 52 -2.39 -2.53 5.64
CA THR A 52 -1.21 -2.75 4.80
C THR A 52 0.02 -2.16 5.45
N ARG A 53 1.17 -2.69 5.09
CA ARG A 53 2.45 -2.12 5.49
C ARG A 53 3.34 -2.00 4.27
N ILE A 54 3.83 -0.80 4.04
CA ILE A 54 4.75 -0.52 2.95
C ILE A 54 6.05 -0.04 3.57
N GLY A 55 7.13 -0.74 3.27
CA GLY A 55 8.43 -0.43 3.82
C GLY A 55 9.00 0.87 3.27
N ASN A 56 10.30 1.04 3.42
CA ASN A 56 10.97 2.25 2.98
C ASN A 56 11.40 2.15 1.53
N ASN A 57 11.46 3.29 0.86
CA ASN A 57 11.97 3.38 -0.50
C ASN A 57 11.23 2.47 -1.49
N VAL A 58 9.95 2.30 -1.28
CA VAL A 58 9.10 1.50 -2.18
C VAL A 58 8.56 2.42 -3.27
N LYS A 59 8.58 1.93 -4.50
CA LYS A 59 8.06 2.67 -5.64
C LYS A 59 6.86 1.94 -6.20
N ILE A 60 5.73 2.61 -6.19
CA ILE A 60 4.47 2.07 -6.69
C ILE A 60 4.04 2.91 -7.88
N GLN A 61 3.93 2.26 -9.03
CA GLN A 61 3.57 2.94 -10.27
C GLN A 61 2.07 3.18 -10.34
N ASN A 62 1.59 3.62 -11.51
CA ASN A 62 0.22 4.05 -11.66
C ASN A 62 -0.78 2.88 -11.62
N ASN A 63 -1.97 3.17 -11.14
CA ASN A 63 -3.11 2.24 -11.16
C ASN A 63 -2.86 0.96 -10.38
N VAL A 64 -2.25 1.09 -9.21
CA VAL A 64 -1.98 -0.06 -8.34
C VAL A 64 -2.88 0.03 -7.12
N SER A 65 -3.47 -1.10 -6.74
CA SER A 65 -4.24 -1.20 -5.50
C SER A 65 -3.52 -2.14 -4.54
N ILE A 66 -3.25 -1.64 -3.36
CA ILE A 66 -2.60 -2.43 -2.30
C ILE A 66 -3.69 -2.82 -1.31
N TYR A 67 -4.01 -4.09 -1.26
CA TYR A 67 -5.11 -4.58 -0.45
C TYR A 67 -4.69 -4.88 0.98
N GLU A 68 -5.69 -4.99 1.83
CA GLU A 68 -5.48 -5.37 3.22
C GLU A 68 -4.67 -6.67 3.31
N GLY A 69 -3.71 -6.69 4.22
CA GLY A 69 -2.88 -7.86 4.43
C GLY A 69 -1.61 -7.91 3.59
N VAL A 70 -1.45 -6.98 2.66
CA VAL A 70 -0.23 -6.93 1.85
C VAL A 70 0.86 -6.23 2.64
N ILE A 71 2.05 -6.81 2.62
CA ILE A 71 3.23 -6.22 3.23
C ILE A 71 4.29 -6.12 2.13
N LEU A 72 4.66 -4.89 1.79
CA LEU A 72 5.74 -4.63 0.85
C LEU A 72 6.99 -4.29 1.66
N GLU A 73 8.04 -5.04 1.43
CA GLU A 73 9.28 -4.80 2.13
C GLU A 73 10.06 -3.66 1.48
N ASP A 74 11.17 -3.28 2.10
CA ASP A 74 11.95 -2.15 1.60
C ASP A 74 12.41 -2.39 0.16
N ASP A 75 12.50 -1.31 -0.59
CA ASP A 75 13.08 -1.29 -1.94
C ASP A 75 12.28 -2.08 -2.98
N VAL A 76 11.03 -2.39 -2.70
CA VAL A 76 10.18 -3.09 -3.66
C VAL A 76 9.70 -2.11 -4.75
N PHE A 77 9.65 -2.60 -5.97
CA PHE A 77 9.11 -1.86 -7.10
C PHE A 77 7.85 -2.57 -7.61
N CYS A 78 6.75 -1.84 -7.62
CA CYS A 78 5.48 -2.34 -8.17
C CYS A 78 5.23 -1.66 -9.50
N GLY A 79 5.22 -2.44 -10.57
CA GLY A 79 5.02 -1.90 -11.91
C GLY A 79 3.59 -1.39 -12.13
N PRO A 80 3.36 -0.71 -13.26
CA PRO A 80 2.03 -0.14 -13.54
C PRO A 80 0.96 -1.22 -13.58
N SER A 81 -0.19 -0.91 -12.99
CA SER A 81 -1.34 -1.79 -12.95
C SER A 81 -1.07 -3.16 -12.30
N CYS A 82 -0.02 -3.25 -11.51
CA CYS A 82 0.25 -4.44 -10.72
C CYS A 82 -0.92 -4.69 -9.77
N VAL A 83 -1.32 -5.95 -9.63
CA VAL A 83 -2.46 -6.30 -8.78
C VAL A 83 -2.01 -7.28 -7.72
N PHE A 84 -2.31 -6.93 -6.47
CA PHE A 84 -2.10 -7.83 -5.34
C PHE A 84 -3.45 -8.40 -4.96
N THR A 85 -3.60 -9.69 -5.09
CA THR A 85 -4.86 -10.34 -4.78
C THR A 85 -4.72 -11.15 -3.51
N ASN A 86 -5.70 -11.03 -2.67
CA ASN A 86 -5.86 -11.91 -1.52
C ASN A 86 -6.53 -13.18 -1.99
N VAL A 87 -5.83 -13.92 -2.81
CA VAL A 87 -6.43 -15.11 -3.39
C VAL A 87 -6.37 -16.23 -2.38
N THR A 88 -7.53 -16.66 -1.97
CA THR A 88 -7.64 -17.88 -1.19
C THR A 88 -7.56 -19.04 -2.15
N ASN A 89 -6.54 -19.85 -2.00
CA ASN A 89 -6.44 -21.06 -2.79
C ASN A 89 -7.66 -21.93 -2.50
N PRO A 90 -8.43 -22.31 -3.52
CA PRO A 90 -9.64 -23.11 -3.29
C PRO A 90 -9.39 -24.42 -2.56
N ARG A 91 -8.17 -24.92 -2.58
CA ARG A 91 -7.82 -26.14 -1.87
C ARG A 91 -7.47 -25.90 -0.43
N SER A 92 -7.33 -24.67 -0.04
CA SER A 92 -6.94 -24.34 1.30
C SER A 92 -8.13 -24.39 2.22
N HIS A 93 -7.88 -24.77 3.44
CA HIS A 93 -8.93 -24.82 4.43
C HIS A 93 -9.28 -23.44 4.93
N VAL A 94 -10.55 -23.28 5.20
CA VAL A 94 -11.07 -22.00 5.67
C VAL A 94 -10.37 -21.52 6.94
N SER A 95 -9.95 -22.43 7.75
CA SER A 95 -9.31 -22.08 9.03
C SER A 95 -8.02 -21.29 8.85
N ARG A 96 -7.49 -21.23 7.65
CA ARG A 96 -6.29 -20.48 7.38
C ARG A 96 -6.55 -19.08 6.86
N LYS A 97 -7.77 -18.66 6.90
CA LYS A 97 -8.13 -17.38 6.32
C LYS A 97 -7.32 -16.23 6.87
N SER A 98 -7.11 -16.19 8.17
CA SER A 98 -6.32 -15.11 8.77
C SER A 98 -4.86 -15.17 8.35
N GLU A 99 -4.34 -16.35 8.04
CA GLU A 99 -2.97 -16.46 7.58
C GLU A 99 -2.81 -15.88 6.18
N TYR A 100 -3.80 -16.03 5.33
CA TYR A 100 -3.71 -15.49 3.97
C TYR A 100 -3.58 -13.99 3.97
N LEU A 101 -4.26 -13.32 4.88
CA LEU A 101 -4.21 -11.88 4.93
C LEU A 101 -2.84 -11.36 5.33
N SER A 102 -2.04 -12.17 6.00
CA SER A 102 -0.73 -11.75 6.47
C SER A 102 0.43 -12.38 5.71
N LEU A 103 0.16 -13.18 4.69
CA LEU A 103 1.20 -13.93 3.99
C LEU A 103 1.73 -13.27 2.72
N ILE A 104 1.14 -12.18 2.30
CA ILE A 104 1.58 -11.53 1.06
C ILE A 104 2.70 -10.56 1.38
N HIS A 105 3.91 -11.07 1.35
CA HIS A 105 5.13 -10.30 1.57
C HIS A 105 5.90 -10.18 0.27
N ILE A 106 6.19 -8.96 -0.11
CA ILE A 106 6.95 -8.72 -1.34
C ILE A 106 8.10 -7.78 -1.05
#